data_1442fafd90387d1069094ac88e4cb84e
#
_entry.id   1442fafd90387d1069094ac88e4cb84e
#
_cell.length_a   1.000
_cell.length_b   1.000
_cell.length_c   1.000
_cell.angle_alpha   90.00
_cell.angle_beta   90.00
_cell.angle_gamma   90.00
#
_symmetry.space_group_name_H-M   'P 1'
#
loop_
_entity.id
_entity.type
_entity.pdbx_description
1 polymer ?
#
loop_
_entity_poly.entity_id
_entity_poly.type
_entity_poly.pdbx_seq_one_letter_code
_entity_poly.pdbx_strand_id
1 'polypeptide(L)'
;MKKLAVILLALVMLASCIGTASAARYYTSTFAAGTDGWYARGAQATYRTTEGTLRTEGRSSDWHSPGRDFTLVEGCLYNLSVEVYQDEADSASFMISIAHTKDGTETYENLARGTAKKGEWTKLEGSYTAGNYDRSVLYVETTGAPQLSFEIRKFIVDAPNGIPVPKPAEPAMEIETVAIEDMPSIKEAYEGKFDFGAAVPQHAFMDSKLKALMLKQFSILTPENELKPDSVLDVQASKSLVYNTGDQTAVAVHFDNAKGILSFAKANGLKVHGHVLVWHSQTPEEFFHEGYDRSKPLLSREVMLGRLENYIKEVLTQTEEMYPGVIVSWDVVNEAIDDGTNWLRKTSPWTRTIGEDHVLRAFEFARKYAAEGVLLYYNDYNTPVPAKLAGITKLLKQLMAEGNIDGYGFQMHYSNGDPSIAQISNAVSQIASLGLKLRVSELDIGAGTSESALMQQKARYKEIMQLMLQYADQTEAVQVWGLTDNMSWRTGQYPLLFDNNRNPKPAFYGVLEAVEE
;
A
#
# COMPACT_ATOMS: atom_id res chain seq x y z
N MET A 1 -13.16 -23.83 -57.41
CA MET A 1 -11.72 -23.90 -57.22
C MET A 1 -11.02 -22.54 -57.00
N LYS A 2 -11.73 -21.46 -56.67
CA LYS A 2 -11.12 -20.12 -56.39
C LYS A 2 -11.30 -19.66 -54.93
N LYS A 3 -11.85 -20.50 -54.04
CA LYS A 3 -11.99 -20.17 -52.61
C LYS A 3 -11.04 -20.92 -51.67
N LEU A 4 -10.22 -21.87 -52.20
CA LEU A 4 -9.23 -22.59 -51.38
C LEU A 4 -7.83 -21.98 -51.43
N ALA A 5 -7.56 -21.06 -52.37
CA ALA A 5 -6.21 -20.46 -52.51
C ALA A 5 -6.00 -19.24 -51.61
N VAL A 6 -7.07 -18.64 -51.04
CA VAL A 6 -6.97 -17.46 -50.18
C VAL A 6 -6.73 -17.82 -48.70
N ILE A 7 -7.13 -19.02 -48.26
CA ILE A 7 -6.95 -19.51 -46.90
C ILE A 7 -5.51 -20.05 -46.68
N LEU A 8 -4.84 -20.49 -47.72
CA LEU A 8 -3.45 -20.97 -47.61
C LEU A 8 -2.41 -19.85 -47.60
N LEU A 9 -2.73 -18.64 -48.10
CA LEU A 9 -1.81 -17.51 -48.08
C LEU A 9 -1.87 -16.72 -46.75
N ALA A 10 -2.96 -16.83 -45.98
CA ALA A 10 -3.09 -16.20 -44.66
C ALA A 10 -2.41 -17.02 -43.56
N LEU A 11 -2.20 -18.33 -43.75
CA LEU A 11 -1.49 -19.20 -42.79
C LEU A 11 0.03 -19.23 -42.97
N VAL A 12 0.56 -18.67 -44.04
CA VAL A 12 2.02 -18.59 -44.30
C VAL A 12 2.62 -17.24 -43.84
N MET A 13 1.82 -16.23 -43.56
CA MET A 13 2.31 -14.92 -43.03
C MET A 13 2.29 -14.80 -41.51
N LEU A 14 1.83 -15.81 -40.77
CA LEU A 14 1.90 -15.81 -39.29
C LEU A 14 3.08 -16.67 -38.73
N ALA A 15 3.96 -17.19 -39.58
CA ALA A 15 5.07 -18.06 -39.17
C ALA A 15 6.46 -17.47 -39.39
N SER A 16 6.61 -16.13 -39.49
CA SER A 16 7.95 -15.57 -39.70
C SER A 16 8.15 -14.22 -39.02
N CYS A 17 8.14 -14.20 -37.69
CA CYS A 17 8.81 -13.19 -36.86
C CYS A 17 9.09 -13.75 -35.46
N ILE A 18 9.45 -15.02 -35.33
CA ILE A 18 10.26 -15.44 -34.17
C ILE A 18 11.71 -15.24 -34.64
N GLY A 19 12.18 -14.02 -34.54
CA GLY A 19 13.60 -13.73 -34.59
C GLY A 19 14.26 -14.56 -33.49
N THR A 20 15.06 -15.57 -33.84
CA THR A 20 15.89 -16.28 -32.87
C THR A 20 16.81 -15.25 -32.23
N ALA A 21 16.53 -14.87 -30.98
CA ALA A 21 17.44 -14.06 -30.21
C ALA A 21 18.79 -14.77 -30.16
N SER A 22 19.85 -14.13 -30.66
CA SER A 22 21.20 -14.70 -30.59
C SER A 22 21.77 -14.46 -29.18
N ALA A 23 22.54 -15.40 -28.66
CA ALA A 23 23.30 -15.24 -27.43
C ALA A 23 24.08 -13.92 -27.43
N ALA A 24 23.90 -13.09 -26.40
CA ALA A 24 24.52 -11.76 -26.34
C ALA A 24 25.24 -11.55 -25.00
N ARG A 25 26.44 -10.94 -25.09
CA ARG A 25 27.10 -10.36 -23.90
C ARG A 25 26.30 -9.13 -23.47
N TYR A 26 25.68 -9.21 -22.29
CA TYR A 26 24.90 -8.11 -21.73
C TYR A 26 25.79 -7.06 -21.05
N TYR A 27 26.76 -7.54 -20.25
CA TYR A 27 27.68 -6.67 -19.52
C TYR A 27 29.01 -7.37 -19.25
N THR A 28 30.08 -6.60 -19.26
CA THR A 28 31.38 -7.05 -18.76
C THR A 28 32.09 -5.89 -18.08
N SER A 29 32.65 -6.16 -16.90
CA SER A 29 33.53 -5.24 -16.23
C SER A 29 34.96 -5.75 -16.23
N THR A 30 35.87 -4.91 -16.67
CA THR A 30 37.30 -5.18 -16.64
C THR A 30 38.05 -4.26 -15.69
N PHE A 31 37.36 -3.22 -15.16
CA PHE A 31 37.92 -2.16 -14.34
C PHE A 31 39.14 -1.47 -14.95
N ALA A 32 39.25 -1.46 -16.29
CA ALA A 32 40.41 -0.94 -17.00
C ALA A 32 40.59 0.57 -16.81
N ALA A 33 39.50 1.33 -16.77
CA ALA A 33 39.53 2.80 -16.72
C ALA A 33 38.84 3.41 -15.48
N GLY A 34 38.22 2.61 -14.61
CA GLY A 34 37.48 3.10 -13.43
C GLY A 34 36.75 2.00 -12.71
N THR A 35 35.72 2.34 -11.94
CA THR A 35 34.88 1.37 -11.22
C THR A 35 33.78 0.76 -12.09
N ASP A 36 33.66 1.14 -13.35
CA ASP A 36 32.62 0.68 -14.29
C ASP A 36 31.18 0.80 -13.75
N GLY A 37 30.93 1.84 -12.92
CA GLY A 37 29.65 2.11 -12.29
C GLY A 37 29.35 1.30 -11.02
N TRP A 38 30.35 0.57 -10.51
CA TRP A 38 30.26 -0.06 -9.20
C TRP A 38 30.51 0.94 -8.08
N TYR A 39 29.78 0.79 -6.96
CA TYR A 39 29.83 1.67 -5.79
C TYR A 39 29.88 0.86 -4.48
N ALA A 40 30.26 1.53 -3.39
CA ALA A 40 30.28 0.93 -2.07
C ALA A 40 28.85 0.82 -1.52
N ARG A 41 28.32 -0.39 -1.42
CA ARG A 41 27.05 -0.71 -0.79
C ARG A 41 27.27 -1.03 0.68
N GLY A 42 27.17 -0.01 1.55
CA GLY A 42 27.41 -0.11 2.99
C GLY A 42 28.88 -0.17 3.43
N ALA A 43 29.84 -0.52 2.58
CA ALA A 43 31.27 -0.47 2.85
C ALA A 43 31.77 1.00 2.90
N GLN A 44 32.92 1.24 3.55
CA GLN A 44 33.51 2.58 3.57
C GLN A 44 34.06 3.00 2.21
N ALA A 45 34.65 2.06 1.46
CA ALA A 45 35.21 2.33 0.16
C ALA A 45 35.07 1.15 -0.80
N THR A 46 34.85 1.47 -2.06
CA THR A 46 34.98 0.58 -3.22
C THR A 46 35.70 1.38 -4.31
N TYR A 47 36.87 0.92 -4.72
CA TYR A 47 37.72 1.65 -5.65
C TYR A 47 38.51 0.72 -6.57
N ARG A 48 38.93 1.26 -7.72
CA ARG A 48 39.81 0.57 -8.67
C ARG A 48 41.24 0.56 -8.12
N THR A 49 41.87 -0.62 -8.14
CA THR A 49 43.29 -0.76 -7.83
C THR A 49 44.17 -0.40 -9.03
N THR A 50 45.48 -0.25 -8.82
CA THR A 50 46.48 -0.05 -9.89
C THR A 50 46.57 -1.24 -10.84
N GLU A 51 46.22 -2.44 -10.36
CA GLU A 51 46.22 -3.69 -11.14
C GLU A 51 44.95 -3.88 -12.00
N GLY A 52 43.99 -2.96 -11.90
CA GLY A 52 42.73 -3.03 -12.66
C GLY A 52 41.73 -4.03 -12.10
N THR A 53 41.69 -4.17 -10.78
CA THR A 53 40.65 -4.88 -10.03
C THR A 53 39.79 -3.87 -9.26
N LEU A 54 38.67 -4.31 -8.70
CA LEU A 54 37.84 -3.48 -7.82
C LEU A 54 37.96 -3.99 -6.38
N ARG A 55 38.54 -3.17 -5.49
CA ARG A 55 38.72 -3.49 -4.07
C ARG A 55 37.65 -2.85 -3.22
N THR A 56 37.15 -3.61 -2.24
CA THR A 56 36.16 -3.14 -1.24
C THR A 56 36.72 -3.37 0.15
N GLU A 57 36.68 -2.31 0.99
CA GLU A 57 37.22 -2.30 2.34
C GLU A 57 36.38 -1.44 3.30
N GLY A 58 36.72 -1.48 4.60
CA GLY A 58 35.95 -0.79 5.64
C GLY A 58 34.56 -1.40 5.82
N ARG A 59 34.48 -2.72 5.79
CA ARG A 59 33.26 -3.49 5.96
C ARG A 59 32.99 -3.80 7.43
N SER A 60 31.72 -3.89 7.82
CA SER A 60 31.30 -4.28 9.17
C SER A 60 30.11 -5.26 9.15
N SER A 61 29.65 -5.63 7.97
CA SER A 61 28.59 -6.62 7.74
C SER A 61 28.89 -7.41 6.47
N ASP A 62 28.40 -8.65 6.38
CA ASP A 62 28.61 -9.50 5.21
C ASP A 62 28.07 -8.86 3.91
N TRP A 63 26.94 -8.17 3.98
CA TRP A 63 26.31 -7.49 2.84
C TRP A 63 26.97 -6.14 2.45
N HIS A 64 27.93 -5.62 3.23
CA HIS A 64 28.74 -4.47 2.84
C HIS A 64 29.67 -4.85 1.69
N SER A 65 29.39 -4.37 0.48
CA SER A 65 29.86 -5.00 -0.75
C SER A 65 30.05 -3.99 -1.88
N PRO A 66 30.78 -4.35 -2.94
CA PRO A 66 30.66 -3.65 -4.21
C PRO A 66 29.31 -4.03 -4.85
N GLY A 67 28.53 -3.03 -5.22
CA GLY A 67 27.23 -3.19 -5.88
C GLY A 67 27.12 -2.35 -7.15
N ARG A 68 26.24 -2.77 -8.07
CA ARG A 68 25.95 -2.04 -9.30
C ARG A 68 24.51 -2.24 -9.72
N ASP A 69 23.86 -1.17 -10.16
CA ASP A 69 22.52 -1.21 -10.73
C ASP A 69 22.53 -1.84 -12.13
N PHE A 70 21.52 -2.69 -12.39
CA PHE A 70 21.30 -3.33 -13.68
C PHE A 70 19.85 -3.18 -14.12
N THR A 71 19.64 -2.85 -15.39
CA THR A 71 18.31 -2.87 -16.02
C THR A 71 18.12 -4.24 -16.66
N LEU A 72 17.56 -5.19 -15.91
CA LEU A 72 17.32 -6.55 -16.38
C LEU A 72 15.92 -6.64 -17.03
N VAL A 73 15.80 -7.42 -18.10
CA VAL A 73 14.54 -7.58 -18.84
C VAL A 73 13.78 -8.78 -18.29
N GLU A 74 12.53 -8.57 -17.91
CA GLU A 74 11.64 -9.60 -17.37
C GLU A 74 11.60 -10.86 -18.26
N GLY A 75 11.68 -12.02 -17.63
CA GLY A 75 11.70 -13.32 -18.30
C GLY A 75 13.01 -13.69 -19.00
N CYS A 76 14.00 -12.78 -19.06
CA CYS A 76 15.29 -13.05 -19.65
C CYS A 76 16.17 -13.86 -18.68
N LEU A 77 16.76 -14.95 -19.17
CA LEU A 77 17.79 -15.71 -18.46
C LEU A 77 19.13 -15.00 -18.61
N TYR A 78 19.81 -14.76 -17.49
CA TYR A 78 21.16 -14.22 -17.42
C TYR A 78 22.10 -15.22 -16.75
N ASN A 79 23.27 -15.46 -17.36
CA ASN A 79 24.37 -16.16 -16.74
C ASN A 79 25.36 -15.15 -16.18
N LEU A 80 25.77 -15.35 -14.94
CA LEU A 80 26.61 -14.44 -14.16
C LEU A 80 27.93 -15.11 -13.82
N SER A 81 29.04 -14.39 -13.92
CA SER A 81 30.31 -14.84 -13.36
C SER A 81 31.15 -13.68 -12.84
N VAL A 82 31.95 -13.93 -11.81
CA VAL A 82 32.94 -13.01 -11.24
C VAL A 82 34.13 -13.76 -10.70
N GLU A 83 35.32 -13.21 -10.77
CA GLU A 83 36.47 -13.69 -10.03
C GLU A 83 36.64 -12.86 -8.75
N VAL A 84 36.75 -13.51 -7.59
CA VAL A 84 36.95 -12.92 -6.26
C VAL A 84 38.33 -13.29 -5.71
N TYR A 85 38.94 -12.38 -4.93
CA TYR A 85 40.24 -12.55 -4.32
C TYR A 85 40.24 -11.94 -2.92
N GLN A 86 40.95 -12.60 -2.00
CA GLN A 86 41.24 -12.07 -0.66
C GLN A 86 42.62 -12.56 -0.18
N ASP A 87 43.25 -11.82 0.71
CA ASP A 87 44.58 -12.09 1.22
C ASP A 87 44.70 -12.00 2.77
N GLU A 88 43.57 -11.99 3.45
CA GLU A 88 43.51 -11.84 4.91
C GLU A 88 43.27 -13.16 5.63
N ALA A 89 42.26 -13.94 5.23
CA ALA A 89 41.87 -15.20 5.87
C ALA A 89 42.35 -16.43 5.09
N ASP A 90 42.57 -17.57 5.75
CA ASP A 90 42.96 -18.82 5.08
C ASP A 90 41.97 -19.23 4.00
N SER A 91 40.69 -18.99 4.25
CA SER A 91 39.60 -19.08 3.27
C SER A 91 38.42 -18.21 3.67
N ALA A 92 37.63 -17.76 2.70
CA ALA A 92 36.39 -17.02 2.92
C ALA A 92 35.32 -17.44 1.90
N SER A 93 34.07 -17.49 2.36
CA SER A 93 32.92 -17.79 1.50
C SER A 93 32.35 -16.52 0.89
N PHE A 94 32.10 -16.56 -0.42
CA PHE A 94 31.56 -15.45 -1.20
C PHE A 94 30.26 -15.84 -1.92
N MET A 95 29.44 -14.85 -2.21
CA MET A 95 28.20 -14.99 -2.98
C MET A 95 28.11 -13.91 -4.05
N ILE A 96 27.49 -14.24 -5.19
CA ILE A 96 26.85 -13.27 -6.07
C ILE A 96 25.41 -13.19 -5.60
N SER A 97 24.96 -11.99 -5.27
CA SER A 97 23.61 -11.74 -4.79
C SER A 97 22.96 -10.63 -5.60
N ILE A 98 21.63 -10.60 -5.59
CA ILE A 98 20.84 -9.52 -6.20
C ILE A 98 19.84 -8.97 -5.18
N ALA A 99 19.72 -7.65 -5.15
CA ALA A 99 18.68 -6.95 -4.43
C ALA A 99 17.66 -6.43 -5.44
N HIS A 100 16.38 -6.67 -5.21
CA HIS A 100 15.28 -6.22 -6.03
C HIS A 100 14.43 -5.22 -5.25
N THR A 101 14.03 -4.14 -5.92
CA THR A 101 13.01 -3.24 -5.38
C THR A 101 11.77 -3.32 -6.26
N LYS A 102 10.62 -3.55 -5.62
CA LYS A 102 9.31 -3.49 -6.26
C LYS A 102 8.36 -2.72 -5.33
N ASP A 103 7.71 -1.69 -5.86
CA ASP A 103 6.76 -0.87 -5.10
C ASP A 103 7.32 -0.39 -3.74
N GLY A 104 8.61 0.01 -3.72
CA GLY A 104 9.31 0.47 -2.53
C GLY A 104 9.79 -0.64 -1.57
N THR A 105 9.45 -1.90 -1.82
CA THR A 105 9.91 -3.05 -1.02
C THR A 105 11.16 -3.66 -1.61
N GLU A 106 12.20 -3.85 -0.79
CA GLU A 106 13.45 -4.49 -1.21
C GLU A 106 13.49 -5.96 -0.76
N THR A 107 13.82 -6.85 -1.69
CA THR A 107 14.00 -8.30 -1.47
C THR A 107 15.36 -8.74 -1.99
N TYR A 108 15.86 -9.88 -1.51
CA TYR A 108 17.21 -10.35 -1.79
C TYR A 108 17.23 -11.81 -2.21
N GLU A 109 18.11 -12.13 -3.18
CA GLU A 109 18.32 -13.49 -3.65
C GLU A 109 19.82 -13.79 -3.84
N ASN A 110 20.26 -14.99 -3.44
CA ASN A 110 21.62 -15.45 -3.63
C ASN A 110 21.70 -16.30 -4.90
N LEU A 111 22.51 -15.88 -5.87
CA LEU A 111 22.57 -16.48 -7.20
C LEU A 111 23.72 -17.47 -7.39
N ALA A 112 24.82 -17.29 -6.66
CA ALA A 112 26.00 -18.16 -6.71
C ALA A 112 26.75 -18.14 -5.39
N ARG A 113 27.49 -19.21 -5.09
CA ARG A 113 28.34 -19.32 -3.90
C ARG A 113 29.67 -19.98 -4.27
N GLY A 114 30.73 -19.63 -3.53
CA GLY A 114 32.03 -20.25 -3.65
C GLY A 114 32.96 -19.83 -2.51
N THR A 115 34.07 -20.54 -2.34
CA THR A 115 35.07 -20.27 -1.29
C THR A 115 36.39 -19.92 -1.93
N ALA A 116 36.93 -18.73 -1.62
CA ALA A 116 38.24 -18.28 -2.06
C ALA A 116 39.27 -18.54 -0.96
N LYS A 117 40.40 -19.18 -1.33
CA LYS A 117 41.57 -19.31 -0.46
C LYS A 117 42.40 -18.05 -0.47
N LYS A 118 43.19 -17.89 0.58
CA LYS A 118 44.11 -16.77 0.72
C LYS A 118 45.06 -16.67 -0.47
N GLY A 119 45.11 -15.51 -1.11
CA GLY A 119 46.00 -15.23 -2.24
C GLY A 119 45.65 -15.86 -3.56
N GLU A 120 44.45 -16.49 -3.68
CA GLU A 120 44.01 -17.16 -4.91
C GLU A 120 42.75 -16.49 -5.49
N TRP A 121 42.73 -16.29 -6.82
CA TRP A 121 41.52 -15.88 -7.52
C TRP A 121 40.56 -17.07 -7.66
N THR A 122 39.32 -16.90 -7.24
CA THR A 122 38.27 -17.92 -7.33
C THR A 122 37.12 -17.41 -8.18
N LYS A 123 36.69 -18.22 -9.15
CA LYS A 123 35.53 -17.89 -9.99
C LYS A 123 34.23 -18.35 -9.33
N LEU A 124 33.26 -17.46 -9.28
CA LEU A 124 31.86 -17.75 -8.95
C LEU A 124 31.03 -17.72 -10.24
N GLU A 125 30.07 -18.62 -10.36
CA GLU A 125 29.16 -18.69 -11.51
C GLU A 125 27.76 -19.03 -11.06
N GLY A 126 26.76 -18.38 -11.66
CA GLY A 126 25.35 -18.61 -11.40
C GLY A 126 24.47 -18.17 -12.54
N SER A 127 23.19 -18.39 -12.42
CA SER A 127 22.21 -17.93 -13.39
C SER A 127 21.00 -17.33 -12.68
N TYR A 128 20.32 -16.43 -13.37
CA TYR A 128 19.16 -15.71 -12.86
C TYR A 128 18.16 -15.46 -13.99
N THR A 129 16.89 -15.77 -13.77
CA THR A 129 15.80 -15.33 -14.66
C THR A 129 15.16 -14.09 -14.07
N ALA A 130 15.24 -12.97 -14.79
CA ALA A 130 14.78 -11.70 -14.29
C ALA A 130 13.25 -11.65 -14.12
N GLY A 131 12.80 -11.18 -12.96
CA GLY A 131 11.41 -10.83 -12.69
C GLY A 131 11.09 -9.39 -13.08
N ASN A 132 9.87 -8.98 -12.80
CA ASN A 132 9.40 -7.59 -13.01
C ASN A 132 9.70 -6.75 -11.76
N TYR A 133 10.80 -6.00 -11.79
CA TYR A 133 11.25 -5.15 -10.68
C TYR A 133 11.55 -3.73 -11.15
N ASP A 134 11.33 -2.76 -10.27
CA ASP A 134 11.60 -1.35 -10.55
C ASP A 134 13.10 -1.05 -10.55
N ARG A 135 13.84 -1.80 -9.70
CA ARG A 135 15.28 -1.70 -9.57
C ARG A 135 15.91 -3.05 -9.25
N SER A 136 17.07 -3.33 -9.81
CA SER A 136 17.87 -4.51 -9.50
C SER A 136 19.33 -4.13 -9.29
N VAL A 137 19.92 -4.55 -8.17
CA VAL A 137 21.33 -4.33 -7.83
C VAL A 137 22.03 -5.66 -7.70
N LEU A 138 22.98 -5.95 -8.58
CA LEU A 138 23.90 -7.09 -8.44
C LEU A 138 25.07 -6.69 -7.52
N TYR A 139 25.47 -7.57 -6.62
CA TYR A 139 26.56 -7.32 -5.70
C TYR A 139 27.29 -8.60 -5.31
N VAL A 140 28.52 -8.45 -4.80
CA VAL A 140 29.33 -9.57 -4.32
C VAL A 140 29.56 -9.39 -2.83
N GLU A 141 29.14 -10.37 -2.03
CA GLU A 141 29.20 -10.32 -0.58
C GLU A 141 29.91 -11.54 0.01
N THR A 142 30.22 -11.49 1.32
CA THR A 142 30.78 -12.62 2.08
C THR A 142 29.71 -13.34 2.89
N THR A 143 30.04 -14.48 3.48
CA THR A 143 29.26 -15.16 4.51
C THR A 143 30.17 -15.51 5.68
N GLY A 144 29.86 -14.92 6.84
CA GLY A 144 30.64 -15.14 8.07
C GLY A 144 32.01 -14.45 8.10
N ALA A 145 32.23 -13.45 7.22
CA ALA A 145 33.46 -12.67 7.15
C ALA A 145 33.15 -11.15 6.98
N PRO A 146 32.45 -10.52 7.94
CA PRO A 146 31.89 -9.18 7.76
C PRO A 146 32.93 -8.06 7.65
N GLN A 147 34.16 -8.28 8.10
CA GLN A 147 35.24 -7.27 8.07
C GLN A 147 36.28 -7.50 6.98
N LEU A 148 36.21 -8.65 6.28
CA LEU A 148 37.20 -9.04 5.28
C LEU A 148 37.21 -8.08 4.10
N SER A 149 38.37 -7.50 3.77
CA SER A 149 38.57 -6.76 2.51
C SER A 149 38.77 -7.74 1.37
N PHE A 150 38.26 -7.42 0.19
CA PHE A 150 38.39 -8.30 -0.96
C PHE A 150 38.39 -7.54 -2.28
N GLU A 151 38.78 -8.23 -3.34
CA GLU A 151 38.79 -7.72 -4.69
C GLU A 151 37.94 -8.56 -5.62
N ILE A 152 37.36 -7.91 -6.62
CA ILE A 152 36.68 -8.58 -7.73
C ILE A 152 37.26 -8.15 -9.07
N ARG A 153 37.18 -9.04 -10.06
CA ARG A 153 37.47 -8.73 -11.45
C ARG A 153 36.61 -9.56 -12.39
N LYS A 154 36.56 -9.17 -13.65
CA LYS A 154 35.84 -9.89 -14.72
C LYS A 154 34.38 -10.23 -14.32
N PHE A 155 33.64 -9.24 -13.82
CA PHE A 155 32.22 -9.44 -13.63
C PHE A 155 31.52 -9.46 -15.00
N ILE A 156 30.90 -10.56 -15.32
CA ILE A 156 30.30 -10.84 -16.63
C ILE A 156 28.83 -11.19 -16.45
N VAL A 157 27.98 -10.63 -17.31
CA VAL A 157 26.56 -10.99 -17.44
C VAL A 157 26.31 -11.32 -18.91
N ASP A 158 25.90 -12.54 -19.19
CA ASP A 158 25.54 -13.02 -20.52
C ASP A 158 24.05 -13.36 -20.59
N ALA A 159 23.38 -13.02 -21.68
CA ALA A 159 22.03 -13.46 -22.00
C ALA A 159 22.11 -14.59 -23.04
N PRO A 160 22.17 -15.87 -22.61
CA PRO A 160 22.46 -16.99 -23.51
C PRO A 160 21.40 -17.21 -24.58
N ASN A 161 20.16 -16.83 -24.29
CA ASN A 161 19.03 -16.93 -25.22
C ASN A 161 18.76 -15.59 -25.97
N GLY A 162 19.71 -14.63 -25.87
CA GLY A 162 19.51 -13.26 -26.32
C GLY A 162 18.62 -12.46 -25.37
N ILE A 163 18.64 -11.13 -25.56
CA ILE A 163 17.78 -10.23 -24.78
C ILE A 163 16.45 -10.12 -25.54
N PRO A 164 15.31 -10.43 -24.93
CA PRO A 164 14.02 -10.22 -25.57
C PRO A 164 13.91 -8.75 -26.00
N VAL A 165 13.45 -8.52 -27.23
CA VAL A 165 13.06 -7.16 -27.62
C VAL A 165 11.89 -6.76 -26.73
N PRO A 166 11.98 -5.69 -25.93
CA PRO A 166 10.85 -5.26 -25.12
C PRO A 166 9.64 -5.10 -26.04
N LYS A 167 8.53 -5.75 -25.68
CA LYS A 167 7.25 -5.50 -26.37
C LYS A 167 7.02 -3.99 -26.25
N PRO A 168 6.75 -3.27 -27.37
CA PRO A 168 6.40 -1.86 -27.28
C PRO A 168 5.34 -1.67 -26.21
N ALA A 169 5.49 -0.66 -25.36
CA ALA A 169 4.46 -0.32 -24.39
C ALA A 169 3.13 -0.19 -25.12
N GLU A 170 2.10 -0.85 -24.62
CA GLU A 170 0.77 -0.71 -25.19
C GLU A 170 0.36 0.76 -25.06
N PRO A 171 -0.25 1.35 -26.10
CA PRO A 171 -0.71 2.72 -26.03
C PRO A 171 -1.74 2.87 -24.91
N ALA A 172 -1.82 4.06 -24.32
CA ALA A 172 -2.88 4.37 -23.37
C ALA A 172 -4.24 4.23 -24.04
N MET A 173 -5.20 3.64 -23.34
CA MET A 173 -6.58 3.56 -23.81
C MET A 173 -7.20 4.95 -23.79
N GLU A 174 -7.88 5.33 -24.86
CA GLU A 174 -8.72 6.53 -24.88
C GLU A 174 -10.02 6.26 -24.11
N ILE A 175 -10.28 7.07 -23.08
CA ILE A 175 -11.51 6.97 -22.28
C ILE A 175 -12.56 7.88 -22.93
N GLU A 176 -13.72 7.31 -23.23
CA GLU A 176 -14.84 8.06 -23.82
C GLU A 176 -15.33 9.13 -22.86
N THR A 177 -15.60 10.32 -23.38
CA THR A 177 -16.18 11.42 -22.61
C THR A 177 -17.69 11.21 -22.49
N VAL A 178 -18.17 11.04 -21.25
CA VAL A 178 -19.58 10.90 -20.93
C VAL A 178 -20.01 12.02 -19.99
N ALA A 179 -21.11 12.70 -20.30
CA ALA A 179 -21.66 13.71 -19.41
C ALA A 179 -22.15 13.05 -18.10
N ILE A 180 -21.95 13.73 -16.96
CA ILE A 180 -22.26 13.14 -15.64
C ILE A 180 -23.74 12.76 -15.53
N GLU A 181 -24.62 13.57 -16.09
CA GLU A 181 -26.08 13.34 -16.15
C GLU A 181 -26.45 12.07 -16.92
N ASP A 182 -25.68 11.72 -17.95
CA ASP A 182 -25.91 10.55 -18.81
C ASP A 182 -25.29 9.25 -18.27
N MET A 183 -24.46 9.35 -17.25
CA MET A 183 -23.88 8.16 -16.61
C MET A 183 -24.96 7.37 -15.85
N PRO A 184 -24.97 6.04 -15.91
CA PRO A 184 -25.75 5.23 -14.95
C PRO A 184 -25.29 5.52 -13.52
N SER A 185 -26.16 5.30 -12.53
CA SER A 185 -25.89 5.60 -11.12
C SER A 185 -25.50 4.33 -10.36
N ILE A 186 -24.30 4.29 -9.80
CA ILE A 186 -23.87 3.15 -8.99
C ILE A 186 -24.73 3.04 -7.72
N LYS A 187 -25.00 4.15 -7.01
CA LYS A 187 -25.83 4.10 -5.80
C LYS A 187 -27.23 3.56 -6.04
N GLU A 188 -27.81 3.84 -7.22
CA GLU A 188 -29.13 3.31 -7.60
C GLU A 188 -29.05 1.81 -7.95
N ALA A 189 -27.97 1.38 -8.62
CA ALA A 189 -27.74 -0.02 -8.94
C ALA A 189 -27.60 -0.90 -7.68
N TYR A 190 -27.02 -0.34 -6.61
CA TYR A 190 -26.82 -1.05 -5.34
C TYR A 190 -27.89 -0.74 -4.28
N GLU A 191 -28.97 -0.04 -4.64
CA GLU A 191 -30.09 0.24 -3.72
C GLU A 191 -30.66 -1.06 -3.13
N GLY A 192 -30.82 -1.08 -1.81
CA GLY A 192 -31.31 -2.26 -1.08
C GLY A 192 -30.27 -3.37 -0.87
N LYS A 193 -29.01 -3.17 -1.31
CA LYS A 193 -27.90 -4.07 -1.03
C LYS A 193 -26.98 -3.49 0.04
N PHE A 194 -26.29 -2.42 -0.26
CA PHE A 194 -25.42 -1.67 0.62
C PHE A 194 -25.16 -0.27 0.06
N ASP A 195 -24.67 0.64 0.89
CA ASP A 195 -24.28 1.97 0.44
C ASP A 195 -23.03 1.89 -0.46
N PHE A 196 -23.03 2.69 -1.55
CA PHE A 196 -21.82 2.86 -2.35
C PHE A 196 -21.30 4.29 -2.20
N GLY A 197 -19.99 4.45 -1.95
CA GLY A 197 -19.43 5.74 -1.61
C GLY A 197 -17.99 5.98 -2.04
N ALA A 198 -17.46 7.13 -1.61
CA ALA A 198 -16.08 7.50 -1.89
C ALA A 198 -15.45 8.29 -0.74
N ALA A 199 -14.13 8.19 -0.60
CA ALA A 199 -13.34 9.15 0.15
C ALA A 199 -13.24 10.46 -0.63
N VAL A 200 -13.39 11.59 0.08
CA VAL A 200 -13.46 12.92 -0.54
C VAL A 200 -12.64 13.94 0.26
N PRO A 201 -11.74 14.67 -0.39
CA PRO A 201 -11.04 15.76 0.25
C PRO A 201 -11.87 17.06 0.20
N GLN A 202 -11.68 17.94 1.17
CA GLN A 202 -12.40 19.23 1.29
C GLN A 202 -12.36 20.06 -0.02
N HIS A 203 -11.24 20.08 -0.72
CA HIS A 203 -11.10 20.89 -1.94
C HIS A 203 -12.00 20.42 -3.10
N ALA A 204 -12.46 19.15 -3.11
CA ALA A 204 -13.38 18.65 -4.12
C ALA A 204 -14.71 19.41 -4.14
N PHE A 205 -15.10 20.01 -3.01
CA PHE A 205 -16.34 20.78 -2.88
C PHE A 205 -16.27 22.19 -3.50
N MET A 206 -15.11 22.59 -4.00
CA MET A 206 -14.97 23.82 -4.80
C MET A 206 -15.31 23.59 -6.28
N ASP A 207 -15.33 22.35 -6.75
CA ASP A 207 -15.65 21.97 -8.14
C ASP A 207 -17.12 21.51 -8.26
N SER A 208 -17.92 22.24 -9.04
CA SER A 208 -19.33 21.93 -9.26
C SER A 208 -19.55 20.60 -9.97
N LYS A 209 -18.63 20.17 -10.86
CA LYS A 209 -18.71 18.89 -11.56
C LYS A 209 -18.39 17.71 -10.62
N LEU A 210 -17.40 17.87 -9.72
CA LEU A 210 -17.15 16.85 -8.69
C LEU A 210 -18.34 16.72 -7.74
N LYS A 211 -18.98 17.82 -7.34
CA LYS A 211 -20.22 17.77 -6.57
C LYS A 211 -21.35 17.05 -7.31
N ALA A 212 -21.53 17.33 -8.60
CA ALA A 212 -22.53 16.63 -9.42
C ALA A 212 -22.20 15.11 -9.51
N LEU A 213 -20.93 14.75 -9.70
CA LEU A 213 -20.48 13.36 -9.72
C LEU A 213 -20.77 12.66 -8.39
N MET A 214 -20.45 13.29 -7.26
CA MET A 214 -20.74 12.75 -5.93
C MET A 214 -22.23 12.49 -5.74
N LEU A 215 -23.07 13.45 -6.11
CA LEU A 215 -24.55 13.31 -5.98
C LEU A 215 -25.12 12.25 -6.92
N LYS A 216 -24.53 12.03 -8.07
CA LYS A 216 -24.98 11.03 -9.03
C LYS A 216 -24.60 9.62 -8.59
N GLN A 217 -23.39 9.43 -8.02
CA GLN A 217 -22.82 8.11 -7.87
C GLN A 217 -22.84 7.56 -6.44
N PHE A 218 -22.87 8.40 -5.42
CA PHE A 218 -22.63 7.97 -4.04
C PHE A 218 -23.78 8.28 -3.09
N SER A 219 -24.02 7.38 -2.14
CA SER A 219 -24.96 7.53 -1.03
C SER A 219 -24.25 7.85 0.30
N ILE A 220 -22.95 7.56 0.40
CA ILE A 220 -22.13 7.78 1.60
C ILE A 220 -20.77 8.35 1.20
N LEU A 221 -20.23 9.27 2.02
CA LEU A 221 -18.93 9.88 1.84
C LEU A 221 -18.04 9.62 3.05
N THR A 222 -16.71 9.57 2.85
CA THR A 222 -15.71 9.58 3.91
C THR A 222 -14.79 10.78 3.73
N PRO A 223 -14.68 11.72 4.71
CA PRO A 223 -13.64 12.75 4.66
C PRO A 223 -12.25 12.08 4.62
N GLU A 224 -11.46 12.37 3.57
CA GLU A 224 -10.19 11.66 3.33
C GLU A 224 -9.17 11.93 4.44
N ASN A 225 -9.08 13.20 4.90
CA ASN A 225 -8.13 13.63 5.93
C ASN A 225 -8.79 14.50 7.02
N GLU A 226 -9.95 15.05 6.78
CA GLU A 226 -10.52 16.17 7.51
C GLU A 226 -11.12 15.78 8.89
N LEU A 227 -11.28 14.47 9.15
CA LEU A 227 -11.67 13.94 10.46
C LEU A 227 -10.55 13.13 11.14
N LYS A 228 -9.33 13.11 10.58
CA LYS A 228 -8.16 12.50 11.23
C LYS A 228 -7.67 13.32 12.42
N PRO A 229 -6.98 12.71 13.40
CA PRO A 229 -6.57 13.41 14.62
C PRO A 229 -5.77 14.69 14.40
N ASP A 230 -4.87 14.73 13.40
CA ASP A 230 -4.07 15.91 13.07
C ASP A 230 -4.91 17.07 12.48
N SER A 231 -6.09 16.75 11.95
CA SER A 231 -7.02 17.72 11.38
C SER A 231 -8.05 18.25 12.40
N VAL A 232 -8.39 17.46 13.42
CA VAL A 232 -9.45 17.83 14.38
C VAL A 232 -8.91 18.25 15.74
N LEU A 233 -7.71 17.85 16.14
CA LEU A 233 -7.10 18.25 17.40
C LEU A 233 -6.64 19.72 17.34
N ASP A 234 -7.21 20.58 18.17
CA ASP A 234 -6.66 21.92 18.42
C ASP A 234 -5.57 21.85 19.50
N VAL A 235 -4.34 21.57 19.07
CA VAL A 235 -3.18 21.44 19.97
C VAL A 235 -2.94 22.73 20.77
N GLN A 236 -3.15 23.91 20.18
CA GLN A 236 -2.89 25.19 20.85
C GLN A 236 -3.98 25.52 21.88
N ALA A 237 -5.24 25.31 21.53
CA ALA A 237 -6.32 25.47 22.49
C ALA A 237 -6.21 24.44 23.63
N SER A 238 -5.90 23.18 23.32
CA SER A 238 -5.66 22.14 24.32
C SER A 238 -4.52 22.49 25.28
N LYS A 239 -3.40 22.99 24.75
CA LYS A 239 -2.27 23.49 25.55
C LYS A 239 -2.69 24.64 26.48
N SER A 240 -3.50 25.55 25.97
CA SER A 240 -4.03 26.68 26.76
C SER A 240 -4.98 26.20 27.87
N LEU A 241 -5.83 25.21 27.60
CA LEU A 241 -6.70 24.59 28.62
C LEU A 241 -5.87 23.96 29.73
N VAL A 242 -4.86 23.16 29.39
CA VAL A 242 -3.95 22.54 30.37
C VAL A 242 -3.23 23.60 31.21
N TYR A 243 -2.73 24.66 30.58
CA TYR A 243 -2.06 25.75 31.29
C TYR A 243 -2.96 26.45 32.30
N ASN A 244 -4.20 26.71 31.91
CA ASN A 244 -5.15 27.46 32.74
C ASN A 244 -5.78 26.63 33.86
N THR A 245 -5.97 25.33 33.63
CA THR A 245 -6.69 24.44 34.57
C THR A 245 -5.78 23.54 35.39
N GLY A 246 -4.56 23.28 34.90
CA GLY A 246 -3.68 22.23 35.42
C GLY A 246 -4.09 20.83 35.04
N ASP A 247 -5.22 20.65 34.33
CA ASP A 247 -5.73 19.32 33.93
C ASP A 247 -5.05 18.83 32.67
N GLN A 248 -4.16 17.82 32.82
CA GLN A 248 -3.43 17.21 31.71
C GLN A 248 -4.30 16.37 30.77
N THR A 249 -5.54 16.07 31.16
CA THR A 249 -6.48 15.32 30.31
C THR A 249 -7.33 16.22 29.40
N ALA A 250 -7.25 17.54 29.59
CA ALA A 250 -8.05 18.51 28.83
C ALA A 250 -7.69 18.46 27.33
N VAL A 251 -8.73 18.48 26.48
CA VAL A 251 -8.65 18.42 25.02
C VAL A 251 -9.58 19.48 24.42
N ALA A 252 -9.13 20.12 23.37
CA ALA A 252 -9.96 20.93 22.49
C ALA A 252 -9.89 20.35 21.05
N VAL A 253 -11.02 20.42 20.35
CA VAL A 253 -11.15 19.98 18.96
C VAL A 253 -11.81 21.05 18.11
N HIS A 254 -11.60 21.01 16.80
CA HIS A 254 -12.29 21.84 15.81
C HIS A 254 -12.58 21.02 14.53
N PHE A 255 -13.56 21.48 13.73
CA PHE A 255 -14.00 20.77 12.54
C PHE A 255 -14.01 21.66 11.29
N ASP A 256 -13.22 22.73 11.27
CA ASP A 256 -13.20 23.70 10.18
C ASP A 256 -12.87 23.03 8.83
N ASN A 257 -11.98 22.06 8.83
CA ASN A 257 -11.61 21.31 7.62
C ASN A 257 -12.74 20.38 7.14
N ALA A 258 -13.50 19.78 8.05
CA ALA A 258 -14.59 18.86 7.71
C ALA A 258 -15.93 19.56 7.42
N LYS A 259 -16.09 20.84 7.85
CA LYS A 259 -17.34 21.58 7.80
C LYS A 259 -18.00 21.60 6.42
N GLY A 260 -17.22 21.78 5.35
CA GLY A 260 -17.75 21.81 3.98
C GLY A 260 -18.34 20.46 3.57
N ILE A 261 -17.65 19.37 3.90
CA ILE A 261 -18.06 17.99 3.60
C ILE A 261 -19.36 17.65 4.36
N LEU A 262 -19.34 17.87 5.68
CA LEU A 262 -20.48 17.56 6.56
C LEU A 262 -21.72 18.39 6.21
N SER A 263 -21.54 19.67 5.91
CA SER A 263 -22.63 20.55 5.48
C SER A 263 -23.22 20.13 4.14
N PHE A 264 -22.37 19.73 3.18
CA PHE A 264 -22.81 19.23 1.89
C PHE A 264 -23.57 17.91 2.02
N ALA A 265 -23.06 16.98 2.82
CA ALA A 265 -23.73 15.72 3.09
C ALA A 265 -25.11 15.94 3.71
N LYS A 266 -25.19 16.78 4.77
CA LYS A 266 -26.46 17.14 5.42
C LYS A 266 -27.47 17.75 4.45
N ALA A 267 -27.03 18.70 3.64
CA ALA A 267 -27.90 19.43 2.70
C ALA A 267 -28.46 18.53 1.57
N ASN A 268 -27.77 17.43 1.25
CA ASN A 268 -28.13 16.53 0.15
C ASN A 268 -28.59 15.14 0.61
N GLY A 269 -28.78 14.92 1.91
CA GLY A 269 -29.23 13.62 2.44
C GLY A 269 -28.24 12.49 2.26
N LEU A 270 -26.93 12.81 2.14
CA LEU A 270 -25.87 11.82 2.07
C LEU A 270 -25.44 11.42 3.50
N LYS A 271 -25.07 10.15 3.65
CA LYS A 271 -24.44 9.64 4.87
C LYS A 271 -22.96 9.99 4.90
N VAL A 272 -22.37 9.99 6.09
CA VAL A 272 -20.92 10.13 6.28
C VAL A 272 -20.40 8.98 7.14
N HIS A 273 -19.27 8.42 6.75
CA HIS A 273 -18.44 7.56 7.58
C HIS A 273 -17.28 8.37 8.16
N GLY A 274 -17.16 8.42 9.48
CA GLY A 274 -16.09 9.12 10.17
C GLY A 274 -14.77 8.32 10.11
N HIS A 275 -13.72 8.93 9.63
CA HIS A 275 -12.38 8.33 9.55
C HIS A 275 -11.36 9.35 10.05
N VAL A 276 -10.70 9.16 11.14
CA VAL A 276 -10.60 8.07 12.11
C VAL A 276 -10.36 8.66 13.51
N LEU A 277 -10.85 8.01 14.57
CA LEU A 277 -10.61 8.52 15.92
C LEU A 277 -9.18 8.22 16.40
N VAL A 278 -8.66 7.01 16.22
CA VAL A 278 -7.35 6.59 16.72
C VAL A 278 -6.52 5.93 15.61
N TRP A 279 -5.40 6.52 15.29
CA TRP A 279 -4.45 5.98 14.32
C TRP A 279 -3.00 6.24 14.77
N HIS A 280 -2.08 5.32 14.48
CA HIS A 280 -0.66 5.46 14.83
C HIS A 280 0.07 6.51 13.97
N SER A 281 -0.51 6.87 12.83
CA SER A 281 -0.09 7.96 11.94
C SER A 281 -1.05 9.15 12.06
N GLN A 282 -0.70 10.29 11.48
CA GLN A 282 -1.50 11.53 11.44
C GLN A 282 -2.17 11.88 12.79
N THR A 283 -1.45 11.65 13.90
CA THR A 283 -1.79 12.13 15.24
C THR A 283 -0.66 13.02 15.72
N PRO A 284 -0.91 14.27 16.12
CA PRO A 284 0.13 15.17 16.61
C PRO A 284 0.92 14.56 17.77
N GLU A 285 2.24 14.52 17.67
CA GLU A 285 3.10 13.95 18.72
C GLU A 285 2.94 14.68 20.05
N GLU A 286 2.62 15.99 20.02
CA GLU A 286 2.33 16.82 21.19
C GLU A 286 1.22 16.24 22.05
N PHE A 287 0.27 15.53 21.45
CA PHE A 287 -0.87 14.91 22.13
C PHE A 287 -0.46 13.89 23.19
N PHE A 288 0.71 13.29 23.05
CA PHE A 288 1.21 12.25 23.95
C PHE A 288 2.09 12.80 25.08
N HIS A 289 2.41 14.10 25.06
CA HIS A 289 3.34 14.72 25.99
C HIS A 289 2.63 15.59 27.04
N GLU A 290 3.26 15.77 28.21
CA GLU A 290 2.82 16.67 29.26
C GLU A 290 2.68 18.09 28.71
N GLY A 291 1.54 18.74 28.99
CA GLY A 291 1.29 20.11 28.56
C GLY A 291 1.27 20.32 27.05
N TYR A 292 1.10 19.27 26.24
CA TYR A 292 1.20 19.31 24.77
C TYR A 292 2.55 19.89 24.30
N ASP A 293 3.64 19.46 24.92
CA ASP A 293 4.99 19.96 24.67
C ASP A 293 5.97 18.80 24.47
N ARG A 294 6.46 18.59 23.24
CA ARG A 294 7.41 17.50 22.88
C ARG A 294 8.72 17.53 23.69
N SER A 295 9.07 18.67 24.29
CA SER A 295 10.26 18.76 25.14
C SER A 295 10.05 18.14 26.51
N LYS A 296 8.82 17.84 26.89
CA LYS A 296 8.43 17.24 28.16
C LYS A 296 8.26 15.72 28.03
N PRO A 297 8.24 14.98 29.16
CA PRO A 297 8.00 13.54 29.15
C PRO A 297 6.67 13.16 28.48
N LEU A 298 6.60 11.90 28.06
CA LEU A 298 5.31 11.29 27.70
C LEU A 298 4.40 11.24 28.93
N LEU A 299 3.11 11.34 28.71
CA LEU A 299 2.10 11.23 29.77
C LEU A 299 2.13 9.85 30.42
N SER A 300 1.78 9.80 31.70
CA SER A 300 1.47 8.52 32.36
C SER A 300 0.26 7.87 31.69
N ARG A 301 0.19 6.54 31.79
CA ARG A 301 -0.94 5.75 31.26
C ARG A 301 -2.29 6.30 31.72
N GLU A 302 -2.42 6.58 33.01
CA GLU A 302 -3.69 7.07 33.59
C GLU A 302 -4.13 8.38 32.97
N VAL A 303 -3.23 9.35 32.87
CA VAL A 303 -3.50 10.65 32.25
C VAL A 303 -3.80 10.50 30.77
N MET A 304 -3.05 9.64 30.06
CA MET A 304 -3.25 9.41 28.63
C MET A 304 -4.61 8.74 28.35
N LEU A 305 -5.07 7.85 29.21
CA LEU A 305 -6.42 7.27 29.11
C LEU A 305 -7.50 8.34 29.27
N GLY A 306 -7.37 9.24 30.27
CA GLY A 306 -8.30 10.36 30.44
C GLY A 306 -8.29 11.32 29.25
N ARG A 307 -7.11 11.59 28.67
CA ARG A 307 -6.99 12.42 27.47
C ARG A 307 -7.62 11.76 26.24
N LEU A 308 -7.42 10.45 26.04
CA LEU A 308 -8.05 9.68 24.96
C LEU A 308 -9.58 9.68 25.12
N GLU A 309 -10.08 9.45 26.34
CA GLU A 309 -11.53 9.49 26.61
C GLU A 309 -12.13 10.87 26.27
N ASN A 310 -11.51 11.95 26.75
CA ASN A 310 -11.97 13.31 26.46
C ASN A 310 -11.91 13.61 24.96
N TYR A 311 -10.84 13.21 24.27
CA TYR A 311 -10.73 13.39 22.82
C TYR A 311 -11.86 12.68 22.06
N ILE A 312 -12.09 11.42 22.33
CA ILE A 312 -13.16 10.64 21.67
C ILE A 312 -14.53 11.25 21.99
N LYS A 313 -14.76 11.62 23.25
CA LYS A 313 -15.99 12.30 23.69
C LYS A 313 -16.21 13.59 22.90
N GLU A 314 -15.23 14.49 22.88
CA GLU A 314 -15.38 15.80 22.21
C GLU A 314 -15.62 15.64 20.71
N VAL A 315 -14.92 14.71 20.04
CA VAL A 315 -15.12 14.46 18.60
C VAL A 315 -16.54 13.94 18.34
N LEU A 316 -16.97 12.90 19.05
CA LEU A 316 -18.27 12.25 18.80
C LEU A 316 -19.45 13.16 19.17
N THR A 317 -19.38 13.81 20.32
CA THR A 317 -20.51 14.64 20.78
C THR A 317 -20.64 15.92 19.97
N GLN A 318 -19.54 16.63 19.68
CA GLN A 318 -19.61 17.87 18.91
C GLN A 318 -20.01 17.63 17.44
N THR A 319 -19.53 16.55 16.81
CA THR A 319 -19.96 16.24 15.43
C THR A 319 -21.45 15.90 15.37
N GLU A 320 -21.98 15.17 16.34
CA GLU A 320 -23.42 14.86 16.41
C GLU A 320 -24.24 16.11 16.72
N GLU A 321 -23.81 16.98 17.62
CA GLU A 321 -24.51 18.26 17.93
C GLU A 321 -24.59 19.19 16.70
N MET A 322 -23.52 19.30 15.92
CA MET A 322 -23.46 20.14 14.71
C MET A 322 -24.20 19.52 13.51
N TYR A 323 -24.11 18.20 13.35
CA TYR A 323 -24.61 17.47 12.20
C TYR A 323 -25.39 16.22 12.62
N PRO A 324 -26.52 16.36 13.33
CA PRO A 324 -27.28 15.23 13.86
C PRO A 324 -27.62 14.19 12.80
N GLY A 325 -27.25 12.93 13.04
CA GLY A 325 -27.55 11.79 12.18
C GLY A 325 -26.85 11.75 10.82
N VAL A 326 -25.89 12.66 10.56
CA VAL A 326 -25.14 12.68 9.30
C VAL A 326 -24.03 11.63 9.33
N ILE A 327 -23.31 11.51 10.45
CA ILE A 327 -22.25 10.49 10.62
C ILE A 327 -22.90 9.22 11.15
N VAL A 328 -22.97 8.20 10.31
CA VAL A 328 -23.67 6.95 10.63
C VAL A 328 -22.74 5.85 11.15
N SER A 329 -21.44 6.04 11.01
CA SER A 329 -20.43 5.06 11.45
C SER A 329 -19.06 5.71 11.60
N TRP A 330 -18.18 5.09 12.41
CA TRP A 330 -16.81 5.53 12.63
C TRP A 330 -15.81 4.38 12.55
N ASP A 331 -14.66 4.63 11.93
CA ASP A 331 -13.45 3.89 12.22
C ASP A 331 -12.93 4.35 13.59
N VAL A 332 -13.09 3.52 14.61
CA VAL A 332 -12.62 3.87 15.95
C VAL A 332 -11.10 3.76 16.02
N VAL A 333 -10.55 2.68 15.49
CA VAL A 333 -9.10 2.45 15.40
C VAL A 333 -8.72 1.97 14.01
N ASN A 334 -7.68 2.57 13.46
CA ASN A 334 -7.09 2.22 12.17
C ASN A 334 -5.72 1.58 12.35
N GLU A 335 -5.47 0.44 11.64
CA GLU A 335 -4.15 -0.16 11.42
C GLU A 335 -3.35 -0.48 12.70
N ALA A 336 -4.00 -0.97 13.72
CA ALA A 336 -3.31 -1.29 14.96
C ALA A 336 -2.41 -2.53 14.86
N ILE A 337 -2.70 -3.46 13.92
CA ILE A 337 -1.92 -4.70 13.74
C ILE A 337 -0.70 -4.43 12.86
N ASP A 338 0.47 -4.78 13.35
CA ASP A 338 1.75 -4.65 12.65
C ASP A 338 1.94 -5.79 11.64
N ASP A 339 2.48 -5.47 10.46
CA ASP A 339 2.67 -6.45 9.38
C ASP A 339 3.77 -7.47 9.68
N GLY A 340 4.74 -7.11 10.51
CA GLY A 340 5.89 -7.97 10.83
C GLY A 340 5.68 -8.91 12.02
N THR A 341 4.78 -8.56 12.95
CA THR A 341 4.65 -9.25 14.24
C THR A 341 3.33 -9.99 14.44
N ASN A 342 2.37 -9.84 13.56
CA ASN A 342 1.00 -10.38 13.68
C ASN A 342 0.26 -9.93 14.94
N TRP A 343 0.70 -8.85 15.57
CA TRP A 343 0.10 -8.27 16.75
C TRP A 343 0.25 -6.74 16.75
N LEU A 344 -0.21 -6.12 17.82
CA LEU A 344 -0.24 -4.66 17.94
C LEU A 344 1.12 -4.01 17.70
N ARG A 345 1.12 -2.89 16.97
CA ARG A 345 2.30 -2.07 16.68
C ARG A 345 2.95 -1.56 17.97
N LYS A 346 4.11 -2.09 18.32
CA LYS A 346 4.88 -1.65 19.51
C LYS A 346 5.43 -0.23 19.37
N THR A 347 5.64 0.23 18.14
CA THR A 347 6.13 1.58 17.82
C THR A 347 5.03 2.63 17.86
N SER A 348 3.75 2.23 17.89
CA SER A 348 2.64 3.16 18.01
C SER A 348 2.74 4.00 19.28
N PRO A 349 2.57 5.34 19.21
CA PRO A 349 2.58 6.18 20.39
C PRO A 349 1.46 5.80 21.38
N TRP A 350 0.36 5.27 20.89
CA TRP A 350 -0.73 4.74 21.72
C TRP A 350 -0.30 3.52 22.54
N THR A 351 0.39 2.57 21.92
CA THR A 351 0.93 1.40 22.63
C THR A 351 2.00 1.80 23.64
N ARG A 352 2.84 2.78 23.29
CA ARG A 352 3.93 3.27 24.17
C ARG A 352 3.42 4.01 25.40
N THR A 353 2.29 4.71 25.31
CA THR A 353 1.74 5.54 26.40
C THR A 353 0.65 4.82 27.19
N ILE A 354 -0.25 4.11 26.53
CA ILE A 354 -1.38 3.40 27.18
C ILE A 354 -1.05 1.92 27.39
N GLY A 355 -0.44 1.26 26.41
CA GLY A 355 -0.20 -0.18 26.43
C GLY A 355 -1.03 -0.92 25.38
N GLU A 356 -0.99 -2.27 25.41
CA GLU A 356 -1.63 -3.13 24.42
C GLU A 356 -3.17 -3.08 24.43
N ASP A 357 -3.78 -2.60 25.50
CA ASP A 357 -5.24 -2.47 25.59
C ASP A 357 -5.80 -1.15 25.06
N HIS A 358 -4.96 -0.27 24.47
CA HIS A 358 -5.42 1.03 23.96
C HIS A 358 -6.56 0.90 22.93
N VAL A 359 -6.57 -0.17 22.12
CA VAL A 359 -7.64 -0.43 21.15
C VAL A 359 -8.95 -0.73 21.88
N LEU A 360 -8.93 -1.60 22.90
CA LEU A 360 -10.12 -1.93 23.69
C LEU A 360 -10.67 -0.69 24.39
N ARG A 361 -9.79 0.15 24.96
CA ARG A 361 -10.20 1.40 25.63
C ARG A 361 -10.80 2.42 24.66
N ALA A 362 -10.21 2.55 23.46
CA ALA A 362 -10.77 3.43 22.43
C ALA A 362 -12.20 3.03 22.04
N PHE A 363 -12.45 1.73 21.87
CA PHE A 363 -13.79 1.21 21.56
C PHE A 363 -14.77 1.36 22.74
N GLU A 364 -14.32 1.14 23.98
CA GLU A 364 -15.12 1.40 25.19
C GLU A 364 -15.59 2.87 25.24
N PHE A 365 -14.66 3.80 25.05
CA PHE A 365 -14.98 5.23 25.05
C PHE A 365 -15.84 5.62 23.83
N ALA A 366 -15.57 5.08 22.66
CA ALA A 366 -16.39 5.35 21.48
C ALA A 366 -17.83 4.86 21.69
N ARG A 367 -18.03 3.65 22.22
CA ARG A 367 -19.37 3.12 22.52
C ARG A 367 -20.09 3.97 23.55
N LYS A 368 -19.39 4.50 24.54
CA LYS A 368 -19.96 5.34 25.59
C LYS A 368 -20.51 6.68 25.05
N TYR A 369 -19.86 7.25 24.02
CA TYR A 369 -20.16 8.61 23.55
C TYR A 369 -20.76 8.68 22.15
N ALA A 370 -20.74 7.59 21.38
CA ALA A 370 -21.41 7.54 20.08
C ALA A 370 -22.93 7.66 20.24
N ALA A 371 -23.57 8.38 19.32
CA ALA A 371 -25.02 8.47 19.27
C ALA A 371 -25.65 7.09 18.98
N GLU A 372 -26.91 6.92 19.39
CA GLU A 372 -27.64 5.68 19.15
C GLU A 372 -27.70 5.35 17.66
N GLY A 373 -27.39 4.11 17.29
CA GLY A 373 -27.37 3.61 15.92
C GLY A 373 -26.10 3.88 15.14
N VAL A 374 -25.14 4.65 15.66
CA VAL A 374 -23.83 4.84 15.03
C VAL A 374 -22.99 3.57 15.18
N LEU A 375 -22.51 3.06 14.04
CA LEU A 375 -21.73 1.81 13.98
C LEU A 375 -20.23 2.07 14.19
N LEU A 376 -19.58 1.19 14.93
CA LEU A 376 -18.17 1.30 15.32
C LEU A 376 -17.33 0.20 14.65
N TYR A 377 -16.31 0.60 13.87
CA TYR A 377 -15.48 -0.28 13.06
C TYR A 377 -14.02 -0.28 13.53
N TYR A 378 -13.37 -1.43 13.39
CA TYR A 378 -11.93 -1.54 13.29
C TYR A 378 -11.55 -1.64 11.80
N ASN A 379 -10.63 -0.80 11.32
CA ASN A 379 -10.23 -0.70 9.93
C ASN A 379 -8.76 -1.10 9.75
N ASP A 380 -8.44 -1.93 8.73
CA ASP A 380 -7.05 -2.32 8.48
C ASP A 380 -6.82 -2.76 7.02
N TYR A 381 -5.55 -2.72 6.60
CA TYR A 381 -5.09 -3.15 5.29
C TYR A 381 -4.41 -4.53 5.34
N ASN A 382 -4.00 -5.05 4.18
CA ASN A 382 -3.32 -6.35 4.04
C ASN A 382 -4.08 -7.53 4.69
N THR A 383 -5.38 -7.42 4.87
CA THR A 383 -6.22 -8.47 5.47
C THR A 383 -6.06 -9.85 4.79
N PRO A 384 -5.84 -9.97 3.46
CA PRO A 384 -5.60 -11.26 2.80
C PRO A 384 -4.27 -11.95 3.16
N VAL A 385 -3.33 -11.25 3.81
CA VAL A 385 -2.07 -11.84 4.28
C VAL A 385 -2.34 -12.71 5.51
N PRO A 386 -2.04 -14.02 5.49
CA PRO A 386 -2.46 -14.95 6.56
C PRO A 386 -2.05 -14.53 7.97
N ALA A 387 -0.83 -14.01 8.10
CA ALA A 387 -0.30 -13.56 9.39
C ALA A 387 -1.05 -12.32 9.92
N LYS A 388 -1.32 -11.35 9.04
CA LYS A 388 -2.10 -10.14 9.35
C LYS A 388 -3.55 -10.50 9.72
N LEU A 389 -4.19 -11.37 8.93
CA LEU A 389 -5.54 -11.86 9.18
C LEU A 389 -5.67 -12.55 10.53
N ALA A 390 -4.67 -13.35 10.94
CA ALA A 390 -4.67 -13.99 12.24
C ALA A 390 -4.63 -12.97 13.39
N GLY A 391 -3.79 -11.93 13.28
CA GLY A 391 -3.72 -10.83 14.25
C GLY A 391 -5.01 -10.04 14.33
N ILE A 392 -5.57 -9.65 13.17
CA ILE A 392 -6.86 -8.97 13.07
C ILE A 392 -7.98 -9.81 13.71
N THR A 393 -8.10 -11.08 13.33
CA THR A 393 -9.13 -11.98 13.89
C THR A 393 -9.03 -12.12 15.41
N LYS A 394 -7.80 -12.19 15.95
CA LYS A 394 -7.57 -12.22 17.39
C LYS A 394 -8.05 -10.94 18.07
N LEU A 395 -7.74 -9.77 17.50
CA LEU A 395 -8.16 -8.47 18.04
C LEU A 395 -9.69 -8.32 17.99
N LEU A 396 -10.32 -8.67 16.86
CA LEU A 396 -11.78 -8.62 16.71
C LEU A 396 -12.49 -9.46 17.75
N LYS A 397 -12.02 -10.69 18.04
CA LYS A 397 -12.58 -11.53 19.08
C LYS A 397 -12.48 -10.92 20.48
N GLN A 398 -11.43 -10.18 20.79
CA GLN A 398 -11.30 -9.44 22.04
C GLN A 398 -12.33 -8.30 22.12
N LEU A 399 -12.45 -7.49 21.04
CA LEU A 399 -13.41 -6.40 20.96
C LEU A 399 -14.87 -6.88 21.03
N MET A 400 -15.17 -8.01 20.41
CA MET A 400 -16.48 -8.64 20.48
C MET A 400 -16.82 -9.14 21.90
N ALA A 401 -15.83 -9.68 22.63
CA ALA A 401 -16.03 -10.12 24.01
C ALA A 401 -16.40 -8.96 24.95
N GLU A 402 -15.93 -7.74 24.67
CA GLU A 402 -16.29 -6.50 25.37
C GLU A 402 -17.64 -5.90 24.89
N GLY A 403 -18.16 -6.34 23.74
CA GLY A 403 -19.44 -5.88 23.17
C GLY A 403 -19.39 -4.47 22.57
N ASN A 404 -18.21 -3.95 22.25
CA ASN A 404 -18.04 -2.54 21.85
C ASN A 404 -17.85 -2.32 20.34
N ILE A 405 -17.74 -3.38 19.53
CA ILE A 405 -17.54 -3.32 18.08
C ILE A 405 -18.77 -3.79 17.33
N ASP A 406 -19.08 -3.14 16.20
CA ASP A 406 -20.15 -3.54 15.28
C ASP A 406 -19.62 -4.20 14.01
N GLY A 407 -18.47 -3.76 13.51
CA GLY A 407 -18.01 -4.21 12.20
C GLY A 407 -16.51 -4.11 11.97
N TYR A 408 -16.11 -4.60 10.79
CA TYR A 408 -14.74 -4.56 10.30
C TYR A 408 -14.68 -3.89 8.92
N GLY A 409 -13.72 -2.96 8.75
CA GLY A 409 -13.39 -2.29 7.50
C GLY A 409 -12.19 -2.92 6.81
N PHE A 410 -12.40 -3.39 5.57
CA PHE A 410 -11.33 -3.82 4.66
C PHE A 410 -10.88 -2.63 3.85
N GLN A 411 -9.65 -2.14 3.99
CA GLN A 411 -9.16 -1.03 3.16
C GLN A 411 -9.11 -1.40 1.67
N MET A 412 -8.60 -2.57 1.33
CA MET A 412 -8.52 -3.08 -0.05
C MET A 412 -7.73 -2.19 -1.02
N HIS A 413 -6.57 -1.70 -0.60
CA HIS A 413 -5.60 -1.06 -1.49
C HIS A 413 -4.85 -2.14 -2.28
N TYR A 414 -5.33 -2.46 -3.48
CA TYR A 414 -4.87 -3.61 -4.26
C TYR A 414 -4.26 -3.21 -5.61
N SER A 415 -3.76 -4.18 -6.34
CA SER A 415 -3.34 -4.07 -7.73
C SER A 415 -4.08 -5.10 -8.59
N ASN A 416 -3.96 -5.02 -9.90
CA ASN A 416 -4.71 -5.89 -10.85
C ASN A 416 -4.61 -7.39 -10.55
N GLY A 417 -3.51 -7.89 -10.06
CA GLY A 417 -3.29 -9.33 -9.82
C GLY A 417 -3.03 -9.71 -8.37
N ASP A 418 -2.85 -8.73 -7.49
CA ASP A 418 -2.42 -8.99 -6.11
C ASP A 418 -3.22 -8.15 -5.10
N PRO A 419 -3.72 -8.78 -4.03
CA PRO A 419 -3.79 -10.22 -3.76
C PRO A 419 -4.75 -10.96 -4.72
N SER A 420 -4.66 -12.30 -4.84
CA SER A 420 -5.59 -13.08 -5.67
C SER A 420 -7.01 -13.01 -5.10
N ILE A 421 -8.05 -13.17 -5.96
CA ILE A 421 -9.45 -13.16 -5.51
C ILE A 421 -9.72 -14.27 -4.48
N ALA A 422 -9.03 -15.41 -4.58
CA ALA A 422 -9.15 -16.49 -3.61
C ALA A 422 -8.63 -16.08 -2.23
N GLN A 423 -7.54 -15.31 -2.14
CA GLN A 423 -7.01 -14.78 -0.89
C GLN A 423 -7.98 -13.75 -0.28
N ILE A 424 -8.54 -12.86 -1.11
CA ILE A 424 -9.55 -11.88 -0.65
C ILE A 424 -10.80 -12.61 -0.14
N SER A 425 -11.34 -13.56 -0.93
CA SER A 425 -12.53 -14.34 -0.55
C SER A 425 -12.33 -15.10 0.76
N ASN A 426 -11.15 -15.71 0.96
CA ASN A 426 -10.81 -16.35 2.21
C ASN A 426 -10.82 -15.37 3.40
N ALA A 427 -10.24 -14.19 3.24
CA ALA A 427 -10.21 -13.17 4.28
C ALA A 427 -11.61 -12.66 4.63
N VAL A 428 -12.42 -12.32 3.61
CA VAL A 428 -13.81 -11.87 3.78
C VAL A 428 -14.63 -12.96 4.47
N SER A 429 -14.55 -14.22 4.02
CA SER A 429 -15.27 -15.34 4.62
C SER A 429 -14.93 -15.56 6.11
N GLN A 430 -13.64 -15.47 6.45
CA GLN A 430 -13.22 -15.65 7.85
C GLN A 430 -13.75 -14.52 8.76
N ILE A 431 -13.70 -13.27 8.30
CA ILE A 431 -14.24 -12.14 9.08
C ILE A 431 -15.77 -12.19 9.14
N ALA A 432 -16.44 -12.47 8.02
CA ALA A 432 -17.90 -12.61 7.96
C ALA A 432 -18.42 -13.71 8.93
N SER A 433 -17.66 -14.81 9.07
CA SER A 433 -18.01 -15.90 9.98
C SER A 433 -18.03 -15.49 11.46
N LEU A 434 -17.45 -14.34 11.82
CA LEU A 434 -17.53 -13.79 13.17
C LEU A 434 -18.90 -13.15 13.47
N GLY A 435 -19.72 -12.89 12.44
CA GLY A 435 -21.02 -12.24 12.59
C GLY A 435 -20.96 -10.72 12.70
N LEU A 436 -19.80 -10.11 12.42
CA LEU A 436 -19.63 -8.65 12.36
C LEU A 436 -20.19 -8.08 11.05
N LYS A 437 -20.59 -6.82 11.09
CA LYS A 437 -20.86 -6.07 9.88
C LYS A 437 -19.58 -5.86 9.09
N LEU A 438 -19.71 -5.83 7.76
CA LEU A 438 -18.60 -5.67 6.83
C LEU A 438 -18.67 -4.31 6.14
N ARG A 439 -17.50 -3.75 5.88
CA ARG A 439 -17.32 -2.57 5.05
C ARG A 439 -16.09 -2.76 4.18
N VAL A 440 -16.18 -2.42 2.91
CA VAL A 440 -14.99 -2.10 2.11
C VAL A 440 -14.81 -0.58 2.21
N SER A 441 -13.76 -0.15 2.90
CA SER A 441 -13.61 1.24 3.34
C SER A 441 -12.83 2.11 2.35
N GLU A 442 -11.87 1.53 1.60
CA GLU A 442 -10.84 2.30 0.90
C GLU A 442 -10.43 1.68 -0.45
N LEU A 443 -11.38 1.06 -1.16
CA LEU A 443 -11.08 0.32 -2.38
C LEU A 443 -10.39 1.18 -3.43
N ASP A 444 -9.18 0.79 -3.80
CA ASP A 444 -8.49 1.26 -4.98
C ASP A 444 -7.66 0.13 -5.60
N ILE A 445 -7.61 0.07 -6.94
CA ILE A 445 -6.93 -1.02 -7.66
C ILE A 445 -5.95 -0.44 -8.65
N GLY A 446 -4.67 -0.41 -8.26
CA GLY A 446 -3.61 0.08 -9.13
C GLY A 446 -3.55 -0.70 -10.45
N ALA A 447 -3.46 0.04 -11.56
CA ALA A 447 -3.37 -0.47 -12.93
C ALA A 447 -2.42 0.42 -13.75
N GLY A 448 -2.27 0.10 -15.03
CA GLY A 448 -1.68 1.01 -16.01
C GLY A 448 -2.75 1.72 -16.82
N THR A 449 -2.35 2.40 -17.89
CA THR A 449 -3.25 3.13 -18.79
C THR A 449 -3.57 2.37 -20.08
N SER A 450 -2.92 1.23 -20.34
CA SER A 450 -3.19 0.42 -21.54
C SER A 450 -4.58 -0.20 -21.48
N GLU A 451 -5.15 -0.52 -22.65
CA GLU A 451 -6.45 -1.19 -22.74
C GLU A 451 -6.44 -2.52 -21.95
N SER A 452 -5.39 -3.32 -22.08
CA SER A 452 -5.27 -4.59 -21.36
C SER A 452 -5.26 -4.39 -19.84
N ALA A 453 -4.55 -3.38 -19.34
CA ALA A 453 -4.47 -3.06 -17.91
C ALA A 453 -5.81 -2.58 -17.35
N LEU A 454 -6.51 -1.71 -18.08
CA LEU A 454 -7.81 -1.18 -17.65
C LEU A 454 -8.92 -2.23 -17.73
N MET A 455 -8.84 -3.17 -18.70
CA MET A 455 -9.78 -4.29 -18.75
C MET A 455 -9.55 -5.31 -17.63
N GLN A 456 -8.31 -5.54 -17.22
CA GLN A 456 -8.00 -6.33 -16.02
C GLN A 456 -8.51 -5.63 -14.75
N GLN A 457 -8.35 -4.32 -14.64
CA GLN A 457 -8.90 -3.52 -13.54
C GLN A 457 -10.41 -3.64 -13.48
N LYS A 458 -11.11 -3.54 -14.63
CA LYS A 458 -12.55 -3.76 -14.74
C LYS A 458 -12.97 -5.12 -14.16
N ALA A 459 -12.32 -6.19 -14.62
CA ALA A 459 -12.61 -7.55 -14.15
C ALA A 459 -12.40 -7.66 -12.64
N ARG A 460 -11.34 -7.04 -12.13
CA ARG A 460 -10.99 -7.06 -10.70
C ARG A 460 -12.02 -6.33 -9.83
N TYR A 461 -12.44 -5.14 -10.23
CA TYR A 461 -13.53 -4.44 -9.55
C TYR A 461 -14.81 -5.27 -9.55
N LYS A 462 -15.19 -5.84 -10.72
CA LYS A 462 -16.36 -6.70 -10.84
C LYS A 462 -16.32 -7.90 -9.89
N GLU A 463 -15.18 -8.64 -9.85
CA GLU A 463 -14.99 -9.80 -8.96
C GLU A 463 -15.14 -9.44 -7.47
N ILE A 464 -14.56 -8.30 -7.04
CA ILE A 464 -14.68 -7.83 -5.66
C ILE A 464 -16.12 -7.45 -5.34
N MET A 465 -16.81 -6.74 -6.24
CA MET A 465 -18.20 -6.37 -6.04
C MET A 465 -19.12 -7.61 -5.98
N GLN A 466 -18.93 -8.60 -6.85
CA GLN A 466 -19.65 -9.88 -6.80
C GLN A 466 -19.38 -10.64 -5.50
N LEU A 467 -18.13 -10.61 -4.98
CA LEU A 467 -17.82 -11.18 -3.68
C LEU A 467 -18.60 -10.47 -2.56
N MET A 468 -18.63 -9.14 -2.54
CA MET A 468 -19.36 -8.39 -1.50
C MET A 468 -20.87 -8.57 -1.59
N LEU A 469 -21.43 -8.76 -2.79
CA LEU A 469 -22.84 -9.10 -2.99
C LEU A 469 -23.24 -10.45 -2.36
N GLN A 470 -22.31 -11.42 -2.26
CA GLN A 470 -22.56 -12.68 -1.54
C GLN A 470 -22.75 -12.47 -0.03
N TYR A 471 -22.28 -11.34 0.49
CA TYR A 471 -22.39 -10.93 1.90
C TYR A 471 -23.24 -9.66 2.06
N ALA A 472 -24.16 -9.36 1.12
CA ALA A 472 -24.91 -8.12 1.13
C ALA A 472 -25.67 -7.88 2.45
N ASP A 473 -26.21 -8.92 3.07
CA ASP A 473 -26.93 -8.81 4.36
C ASP A 473 -26.05 -8.36 5.53
N GLN A 474 -24.73 -8.52 5.42
CA GLN A 474 -23.75 -8.10 6.42
C GLN A 474 -22.98 -6.84 5.99
N THR A 475 -22.94 -6.52 4.70
CA THR A 475 -22.18 -5.41 4.14
C THR A 475 -22.96 -4.10 4.28
N GLU A 476 -22.39 -3.13 5.02
CA GLU A 476 -23.03 -1.81 5.19
C GLU A 476 -22.66 -0.86 4.04
N ALA A 477 -21.40 -0.89 3.59
CA ALA A 477 -20.98 -0.05 2.48
C ALA A 477 -19.75 -0.61 1.74
N VAL A 478 -19.63 -0.19 0.47
CA VAL A 478 -18.40 -0.29 -0.32
C VAL A 478 -17.99 1.12 -0.75
N GLN A 479 -16.77 1.54 -0.42
CA GLN A 479 -16.27 2.86 -0.74
C GLN A 479 -14.94 2.79 -1.48
N VAL A 480 -14.81 3.60 -2.54
CA VAL A 480 -13.54 3.80 -3.24
C VAL A 480 -12.72 4.90 -2.56
N TRP A 481 -11.37 4.80 -2.58
CA TRP A 481 -10.52 5.78 -1.90
C TRP A 481 -10.11 6.93 -2.80
N GLY A 482 -11.11 7.74 -3.18
CA GLY A 482 -10.96 8.95 -4.00
C GLY A 482 -12.00 9.06 -5.09
N LEU A 483 -12.08 10.25 -5.73
CA LEU A 483 -13.06 10.53 -6.79
C LEU A 483 -12.53 10.23 -8.18
N THR A 484 -11.31 10.69 -8.49
CA THR A 484 -10.67 10.62 -9.81
C THR A 484 -9.21 10.23 -9.67
N ASP A 485 -8.61 9.64 -10.69
CA ASP A 485 -7.25 9.11 -10.64
C ASP A 485 -6.19 10.14 -10.19
N ASN A 486 -6.33 11.41 -10.58
CA ASN A 486 -5.42 12.48 -10.15
C ASN A 486 -5.63 12.95 -8.70
N MET A 487 -6.69 12.49 -8.06
CA MET A 487 -6.98 12.78 -6.64
C MET A 487 -6.61 11.59 -5.74
N SER A 488 -6.14 10.49 -6.31
CA SER A 488 -5.68 9.33 -5.56
C SER A 488 -4.32 9.56 -4.92
N TRP A 489 -4.14 9.09 -3.69
CA TRP A 489 -2.85 9.01 -3.00
C TRP A 489 -1.84 8.12 -3.74
N ARG A 490 -2.33 7.17 -4.56
CA ARG A 490 -1.52 6.26 -5.40
C ARG A 490 -1.21 6.90 -6.75
N THR A 491 -0.45 8.00 -6.72
CA THR A 491 -0.12 8.79 -7.90
C THR A 491 0.48 7.93 -9.03
N GLY A 492 -0.07 8.09 -10.24
CA GLY A 492 0.42 7.40 -11.45
C GLY A 492 0.00 5.95 -11.60
N GLN A 493 -0.78 5.39 -10.65
CA GLN A 493 -1.28 4.01 -10.73
C GLN A 493 -2.71 3.90 -11.27
N TYR A 494 -3.39 5.01 -11.55
CA TYR A 494 -4.74 5.07 -12.13
C TYR A 494 -5.76 4.13 -11.44
N PRO A 495 -5.93 4.21 -10.11
CA PRO A 495 -6.56 3.13 -9.36
C PRO A 495 -8.09 3.24 -9.24
N LEU A 496 -8.71 4.36 -9.65
CA LEU A 496 -10.10 4.68 -9.35
C LEU A 496 -11.05 4.44 -10.54
N LEU A 497 -12.34 4.70 -10.32
CA LEU A 497 -13.42 4.45 -11.30
C LEU A 497 -13.49 5.50 -12.41
N PHE A 498 -13.00 6.73 -12.12
CA PHE A 498 -13.04 7.87 -13.03
C PHE A 498 -11.63 8.36 -13.35
N ASP A 499 -11.43 8.73 -14.60
CA ASP A 499 -10.18 9.34 -15.06
C ASP A 499 -9.98 10.77 -14.52
N ASN A 500 -8.87 11.39 -14.88
CA ASN A 500 -8.54 12.76 -14.47
C ASN A 500 -9.57 13.82 -14.95
N ASN A 501 -10.35 13.49 -15.97
CA ASN A 501 -11.39 14.35 -16.55
C ASN A 501 -12.80 14.01 -16.06
N ARG A 502 -12.93 13.08 -15.10
CA ARG A 502 -14.20 12.58 -14.55
C ARG A 502 -14.98 11.66 -15.50
N ASN A 503 -14.34 11.16 -16.56
CA ASN A 503 -14.95 10.18 -17.44
C ASN A 503 -14.93 8.78 -16.80
N PRO A 504 -16.00 7.97 -17.00
CA PRO A 504 -16.08 6.64 -16.43
C PRO A 504 -15.10 5.71 -17.14
N LYS A 505 -14.20 5.09 -16.38
CA LYS A 505 -13.26 4.09 -16.86
C LYS A 505 -13.94 2.72 -17.01
N PRO A 506 -13.31 1.73 -17.68
CA PRO A 506 -13.81 0.36 -17.72
C PRO A 506 -14.18 -0.18 -16.32
N ALA A 507 -13.41 0.16 -15.28
CA ALA A 507 -13.66 -0.21 -13.88
C ALA A 507 -15.05 0.21 -13.37
N PHE A 508 -15.52 1.42 -13.75
CA PHE A 508 -16.86 1.92 -13.42
C PHE A 508 -17.96 0.98 -13.95
N TYR A 509 -17.81 0.55 -15.18
CA TYR A 509 -18.76 -0.40 -15.78
C TYR A 509 -18.64 -1.80 -15.15
N GLY A 510 -17.44 -2.20 -14.73
CA GLY A 510 -17.23 -3.45 -13.99
C GLY A 510 -18.01 -3.49 -12.67
N VAL A 511 -18.04 -2.36 -11.94
CA VAL A 511 -18.86 -2.21 -10.73
C VAL A 511 -20.36 -2.37 -11.04
N LEU A 512 -20.86 -1.76 -12.10
CA LEU A 512 -22.28 -1.88 -12.48
C LEU A 512 -22.65 -3.29 -12.96
N GLU A 513 -21.84 -3.90 -13.81
CA GLU A 513 -22.05 -5.25 -14.32
C GLU A 513 -22.10 -6.34 -13.22
N ALA A 514 -21.50 -6.08 -12.06
CA ALA A 514 -21.50 -7.03 -10.95
C ALA A 514 -22.90 -7.26 -10.35
N VAL A 515 -23.81 -6.30 -10.48
CA VAL A 515 -25.20 -6.39 -9.95
C VAL A 515 -26.11 -7.11 -10.92
N GLU A 516 -25.79 -7.13 -12.21
CA GLU A 516 -26.64 -7.67 -13.28
C GLU A 516 -26.53 -9.20 -13.42
N GLU A 517 -25.49 -9.80 -12.86
CA GLU A 517 -25.21 -11.26 -12.90
C GLU A 517 -25.45 -11.93 -11.53
#